data_e6869276d6f91fd73557205d9c51e853
#
_entry.id   e6869276d6f91fd73557205d9c51e853
#
_cell.length_a   1.000
_cell.length_b   1.000
_cell.length_c   1.000
_cell.angle_alpha   90.00
_cell.angle_beta   90.00
_cell.angle_gamma   90.00
#
_symmetry.space_group_name_H-M   'P 1'
#
loop_
_entity.id
_entity.type
_entity.pdbx_description
1 polymer ?
#
loop_
_entity_poly.entity_id
_entity_poly.type
_entity_poly.pdbx_seq_one_letter_code
_entity_poly.pdbx_strand_id
1 'polypeptide(L)'
;MEKESSQKPHPPDLPKYLLDPLENQSPERLEEVATYAADLAEWKRQQRQEELERRRDEEEIGEEELEELDEQEVSTDPADYEDVPPNGAYITVKTTKKTGKKSYRYFYWQWREGDTWKNEYIAPVNPQE
;
A
#
# COMPACT_ATOMS: atom_id res chain seq x y z
N MET A 1 20.26 14.68 -33.85
CA MET A 1 20.61 14.41 -33.48
C MET A 1 21.41 14.15 -32.92
N GLU A 2 21.63 14.10 -32.62
CA GLU A 2 22.24 13.88 -32.22
C GLU A 2 23.07 13.47 -31.56
N LYS A 3 23.87 13.58 -31.48
CA LYS A 3 24.70 13.14 -30.90
C LYS A 3 24.81 12.60 -29.69
N GLU A 4 24.33 12.92 -29.06
CA GLU A 4 24.15 12.33 -27.81
C GLU A 4 24.03 10.88 -27.85
N SER A 5 23.74 10.36 -28.96
CA SER A 5 23.63 8.93 -29.18
C SER A 5 24.93 8.18 -28.86
N SER A 6 26.02 8.90 -28.74
CA SER A 6 27.31 8.23 -28.45
C SER A 6 27.48 7.96 -26.96
N GLN A 7 26.59 8.43 -26.14
CA GLN A 7 26.73 8.24 -24.70
C GLN A 7 25.75 7.20 -24.20
N LYS A 8 26.29 6.28 -23.40
CA LYS A 8 25.48 5.31 -22.72
C LYS A 8 24.55 6.01 -21.72
N PRO A 9 23.29 5.65 -21.69
CA PRO A 9 22.40 6.30 -20.74
C PRO A 9 22.81 6.03 -19.30
N HIS A 10 22.46 6.97 -18.44
CA HIS A 10 22.73 6.83 -17.04
C HIS A 10 21.78 5.77 -16.45
N PRO A 11 22.31 4.75 -15.79
CA PRO A 11 21.42 3.70 -15.29
C PRO A 11 20.54 4.20 -14.14
N PRO A 12 19.34 3.66 -14.04
CA PRO A 12 18.51 3.98 -12.87
C PRO A 12 19.05 3.29 -11.63
N ASP A 13 18.47 3.65 -10.51
CA ASP A 13 18.86 3.08 -9.23
C ASP A 13 18.26 1.70 -9.06
N LEU A 14 18.88 0.73 -9.71
CA LEU A 14 18.44 -0.66 -9.68
C LEU A 14 19.58 -1.53 -9.17
N PRO A 15 19.24 -2.67 -8.56
CA PRO A 15 20.30 -3.58 -8.11
C PRO A 15 21.06 -4.16 -9.27
N LYS A 16 22.29 -4.56 -9.00
CA LYS A 16 23.18 -5.06 -10.04
C LYS A 16 22.63 -6.31 -10.72
N TYR A 17 21.92 -7.14 -9.96
CA TYR A 17 21.40 -8.36 -10.58
C TYR A 17 20.37 -8.07 -11.67
N LEU A 18 19.83 -6.86 -11.69
CA LEU A 18 18.97 -6.44 -12.79
C LEU A 18 19.75 -5.69 -13.84
N LEU A 19 20.64 -4.81 -13.43
CA LEU A 19 21.38 -3.97 -14.38
C LEU A 19 22.36 -4.77 -15.23
N ASP A 20 23.12 -5.65 -14.61
CA ASP A 20 24.16 -6.37 -15.34
C ASP A 20 23.58 -7.22 -16.48
N PRO A 21 22.53 -8.02 -16.25
CA PRO A 21 21.95 -8.76 -17.36
C PRO A 21 21.40 -7.87 -18.46
N LEU A 22 20.82 -6.72 -18.10
CA LEU A 22 20.29 -5.82 -19.12
C LEU A 22 21.41 -5.29 -20.00
N GLU A 23 22.53 -4.94 -19.41
CA GLU A 23 23.61 -4.36 -20.17
C GLU A 23 24.23 -5.33 -21.16
N ASN A 24 23.99 -6.61 -20.97
CA ASN A 24 24.53 -7.64 -21.84
C ASN A 24 23.57 -8.05 -22.96
N GLN A 25 22.43 -7.38 -23.09
CA GLN A 25 21.43 -7.76 -24.10
C GLN A 25 21.58 -6.95 -25.36
N SER A 26 21.10 -7.51 -26.45
CA SER A 26 21.03 -6.79 -27.73
C SER A 26 19.96 -5.71 -27.66
N PRO A 27 20.03 -4.73 -28.59
CA PRO A 27 18.96 -3.72 -28.63
C PRO A 27 17.59 -4.33 -28.82
N GLU A 28 17.49 -5.35 -29.65
CA GLU A 28 16.21 -5.99 -29.90
C GLU A 28 15.67 -6.67 -28.65
N ARG A 29 16.57 -7.34 -27.92
CA ARG A 29 16.13 -7.99 -26.69
C ARG A 29 15.74 -6.94 -25.65
N LEU A 30 16.48 -5.84 -25.59
CA LEU A 30 16.14 -4.78 -24.66
C LEU A 30 14.75 -4.21 -24.94
N GLU A 31 14.39 -4.09 -26.21
CA GLU A 31 13.04 -3.61 -26.53
C GLU A 31 11.98 -4.59 -26.09
N GLU A 32 12.26 -5.89 -26.22
CA GLU A 32 11.32 -6.89 -25.73
C GLU A 32 11.18 -6.83 -24.20
N VAL A 33 12.31 -6.64 -23.52
CA VAL A 33 12.29 -6.51 -22.06
C VAL A 33 11.48 -5.29 -21.66
N ALA A 34 11.69 -4.18 -22.36
CA ALA A 34 10.98 -2.94 -22.02
C ALA A 34 9.48 -3.13 -22.15
N THR A 35 9.03 -3.77 -23.24
CA THR A 35 7.61 -4.00 -23.45
C THR A 35 7.05 -4.91 -22.37
N TYR A 36 7.72 -6.00 -22.10
CA TYR A 36 7.24 -6.93 -21.08
C TYR A 36 7.24 -6.28 -19.71
N ALA A 37 8.30 -5.52 -19.40
CA ALA A 37 8.38 -4.88 -18.09
C ALA A 37 7.24 -3.89 -17.90
N ALA A 38 6.90 -3.13 -18.95
CA ALA A 38 5.79 -2.19 -18.84
C ALA A 38 4.47 -2.92 -18.67
N ASP A 39 4.26 -3.99 -19.41
CA ASP A 39 3.02 -4.75 -19.32
C ASP A 39 2.91 -5.41 -17.95
N LEU A 40 4.00 -5.95 -17.45
CA LEU A 40 4.01 -6.59 -16.16
C LEU A 40 3.74 -5.58 -15.06
N ALA A 41 4.31 -4.39 -15.18
CA ALA A 41 4.07 -3.36 -14.18
C ALA A 41 2.59 -2.98 -14.13
N GLU A 42 1.97 -2.86 -15.30
CA GLU A 42 0.55 -2.53 -15.36
C GLU A 42 -0.30 -3.64 -14.74
N TRP A 43 0.03 -4.89 -15.09
CA TRP A 43 -0.69 -6.01 -14.51
C TRP A 43 -0.58 -6.03 -12.99
N LYS A 44 0.63 -5.78 -12.48
CA LYS A 44 0.83 -5.79 -11.03
C LYS A 44 0.10 -4.64 -10.36
N ARG A 45 0.02 -3.49 -11.01
CA ARG A 45 -0.75 -2.39 -10.44
C ARG A 45 -2.24 -2.75 -10.33
N GLN A 46 -2.77 -3.43 -11.34
CA GLN A 46 -4.16 -3.87 -11.26
C GLN A 46 -4.37 -4.90 -10.18
N GLN A 47 -3.45 -5.84 -10.04
CA GLN A 47 -3.54 -6.83 -8.98
C GLN A 47 -3.48 -6.18 -7.60
N ARG A 48 -2.60 -5.20 -7.46
CA ARG A 48 -2.48 -4.49 -6.19
C ARG A 48 -3.77 -3.75 -5.86
N GLN A 49 -4.37 -3.11 -6.86
CA GLN A 49 -5.60 -2.39 -6.66
C GLN A 49 -6.74 -3.32 -6.30
N GLU A 50 -6.83 -4.46 -6.97
CA GLU A 50 -7.89 -5.42 -6.68
C GLU A 50 -7.72 -5.99 -5.27
N GLU A 51 -6.49 -6.27 -4.89
CA GLU A 51 -6.25 -6.77 -3.55
C GLU A 51 -6.62 -5.74 -2.49
N LEU A 52 -6.28 -4.49 -2.74
CA LEU A 52 -6.62 -3.42 -1.81
C LEU A 52 -8.13 -3.31 -1.66
N GLU A 53 -8.86 -3.33 -2.79
CA GLU A 53 -10.31 -3.22 -2.72
C GLU A 53 -10.93 -4.43 -2.03
N ARG A 54 -10.40 -5.62 -2.28
CA ARG A 54 -10.92 -6.80 -1.62
C ARG A 54 -10.69 -6.75 -0.12
N ARG A 55 -9.48 -6.37 0.29
CA ARG A 55 -9.19 -6.27 1.71
C ARG A 55 -10.01 -5.19 2.37
N ARG A 56 -10.20 -4.07 1.67
CA ARG A 56 -11.02 -3.01 2.21
C ARG A 56 -12.46 -3.47 2.40
N ASP A 57 -13.00 -4.18 1.41
CA ASP A 57 -14.37 -4.69 1.54
C ASP A 57 -14.52 -5.62 2.72
N GLU A 58 -13.49 -6.42 2.99
CA GLU A 58 -13.56 -7.37 4.08
C GLU A 58 -13.29 -6.75 5.43
N GLU A 59 -12.48 -5.72 5.49
CA GLU A 59 -11.95 -5.23 6.76
C GLU A 59 -12.47 -3.86 7.15
N GLU A 60 -12.96 -3.07 6.20
CA GLU A 60 -13.40 -1.73 6.53
C GLU A 60 -14.60 -1.77 7.47
N ILE A 61 -14.58 -0.89 8.46
CA ILE A 61 -15.67 -0.87 9.44
C ILE A 61 -16.93 -0.34 8.80
N GLY A 62 -18.06 -0.70 9.41
CA GLY A 62 -19.35 -0.26 8.94
C GLY A 62 -19.82 1.00 9.63
N GLU A 63 -21.10 1.32 9.41
CA GLU A 63 -21.67 2.54 9.94
C GLU A 63 -21.74 2.54 11.44
N GLU A 64 -21.98 1.37 12.05
CA GLU A 64 -22.09 1.31 13.49
C GLU A 64 -20.77 1.67 14.16
N GLU A 65 -19.69 1.17 13.61
CA GLU A 65 -18.39 1.48 14.17
C GLU A 65 -18.00 2.93 13.92
N LEU A 66 -18.40 3.46 12.77
CA LEU A 66 -18.14 4.88 12.51
C LEU A 66 -18.88 5.75 13.51
N GLU A 67 -20.11 5.38 13.85
CA GLU A 67 -20.87 6.12 14.84
C GLU A 67 -20.20 6.02 16.22
N GLU A 68 -19.64 4.87 16.53
CA GLU A 68 -18.93 4.72 17.79
C GLU A 68 -17.74 5.66 17.87
N LEU A 69 -16.98 5.77 16.78
CA LEU A 69 -15.87 6.70 16.75
C LEU A 69 -16.33 8.14 16.89
N ASP A 70 -17.44 8.47 16.26
CA ASP A 70 -17.99 9.80 16.40
C ASP A 70 -18.40 10.09 17.83
N GLU A 71 -18.98 9.11 18.50
CA GLU A 71 -19.33 9.27 19.92
C GLU A 71 -18.13 9.44 20.80
N GLN A 72 -17.00 8.84 20.43
CA GLN A 72 -15.75 9.04 21.16
C GLN A 72 -15.09 10.37 20.80
N GLU A 73 -15.67 11.11 19.87
CA GLU A 73 -15.13 12.38 19.41
C GLU A 73 -13.77 12.19 18.76
N VAL A 74 -13.63 11.09 18.04
CA VAL A 74 -12.40 10.76 17.33
C VAL A 74 -12.61 11.06 15.86
N SER A 75 -11.65 11.76 15.25
CA SER A 75 -11.76 12.13 13.85
C SER A 75 -11.68 10.89 12.95
N THR A 76 -12.54 10.87 11.94
CA THR A 76 -12.46 9.87 10.88
C THR A 76 -12.00 10.48 9.56
N ASP A 77 -11.37 11.63 9.64
CA ASP A 77 -10.84 12.32 8.47
C ASP A 77 -9.33 12.06 8.40
N PRO A 78 -8.85 11.45 7.33
CA PRO A 78 -7.41 11.18 7.25
C PRO A 78 -6.55 12.43 7.34
N ALA A 79 -7.09 13.59 6.97
CA ALA A 79 -6.34 14.83 7.06
C ALA A 79 -5.95 15.20 8.48
N ASP A 80 -6.65 14.66 9.46
CA ASP A 80 -6.35 14.93 10.87
C ASP A 80 -5.24 14.04 11.40
N TYR A 81 -4.69 13.17 10.59
CA TYR A 81 -3.62 12.26 10.98
C TYR A 81 -2.41 12.52 10.11
N GLU A 82 -1.26 12.57 10.74
CA GLU A 82 -0.06 13.03 10.08
C GLU A 82 0.39 12.10 8.97
N ASP A 83 0.35 10.80 9.22
CA ASP A 83 0.93 9.83 8.30
C ASP A 83 -0.08 9.17 7.39
N VAL A 84 -1.36 9.45 7.56
CA VAL A 84 -2.41 8.77 6.80
C VAL A 84 -2.62 9.49 5.48
N PRO A 85 -2.55 8.77 4.35
CA PRO A 85 -2.75 9.44 3.06
C PRO A 85 -4.20 9.88 2.91
N PRO A 86 -4.42 10.93 2.12
CA PRO A 86 -5.79 11.43 1.94
C PRO A 86 -6.68 10.48 1.14
N ASN A 87 -6.08 9.58 0.36
CA ASN A 87 -6.83 8.65 -0.46
C ASN A 87 -6.31 7.25 -0.23
N GLY A 88 -7.22 6.30 -0.25
CA GLY A 88 -6.82 4.90 -0.21
C GLY A 88 -6.72 4.29 1.17
N ALA A 89 -6.79 5.11 2.22
CA ALA A 89 -6.78 4.58 3.57
C ALA A 89 -8.19 4.28 4.04
N TYR A 90 -8.32 3.30 4.90
CA TYR A 90 -9.63 2.97 5.48
C TYR A 90 -9.43 2.59 6.94
N ILE A 91 -10.51 2.62 7.69
CA ILE A 91 -10.48 2.30 9.12
C ILE A 91 -10.91 0.85 9.29
N THR A 92 -10.15 0.13 10.09
CA THR A 92 -10.43 -1.26 10.38
C THR A 92 -10.26 -1.52 11.86
N VAL A 93 -10.71 -2.69 12.30
CA VAL A 93 -10.56 -3.11 13.69
C VAL A 93 -9.57 -4.25 13.73
N LYS A 94 -8.60 -4.14 14.63
CA LYS A 94 -7.65 -5.21 14.83
C LYS A 94 -7.78 -5.71 16.26
N THR A 95 -7.68 -7.01 16.41
CA THR A 95 -7.77 -7.67 17.69
C THR A 95 -6.39 -8.09 18.15
N THR A 96 -6.03 -7.70 19.34
CA THR A 96 -4.80 -8.16 19.96
C THR A 96 -5.14 -9.03 21.14
N LYS A 97 -4.35 -10.08 21.32
CA LYS A 97 -4.52 -10.95 22.47
C LYS A 97 -3.52 -10.58 23.53
N LYS A 98 -4.04 -10.30 24.69
CA LYS A 98 -3.17 -10.16 25.83
C LYS A 98 -2.96 -11.52 26.47
N THR A 99 -2.01 -11.57 27.37
CA THR A 99 -1.81 -12.78 28.13
C THR A 99 -3.10 -13.18 28.80
N GLY A 100 -3.39 -14.45 28.76
CA GLY A 100 -4.56 -14.97 29.40
C GLY A 100 -5.74 -15.00 28.48
N LYS A 101 -6.88 -14.60 28.98
CA LYS A 101 -8.13 -14.90 28.31
C LYS A 101 -8.72 -13.74 27.57
N LYS A 102 -8.25 -12.53 27.84
CA LYS A 102 -8.88 -11.36 27.27
C LYS A 102 -8.23 -10.96 25.98
N SER A 103 -9.03 -10.54 25.03
CA SER A 103 -8.57 -9.92 23.83
C SER A 103 -9.11 -8.50 23.78
N TYR A 104 -8.36 -7.66 23.11
CA TYR A 104 -8.73 -6.25 23.01
C TYR A 104 -8.81 -5.88 21.55
N ARG A 105 -9.73 -4.98 21.22
CA ARG A 105 -9.95 -4.54 19.87
C ARG A 105 -9.67 -3.06 19.77
N TYR A 106 -9.06 -2.67 18.67
CA TYR A 106 -8.66 -1.29 18.46
C TYR A 106 -8.96 -0.86 17.05
N PHE A 107 -9.31 0.40 16.89
CA PHE A 107 -9.48 0.99 15.56
C PHE A 107 -8.14 1.46 15.04
N TYR A 108 -7.90 1.18 13.75
CA TYR A 108 -6.69 1.59 13.06
C TYR A 108 -7.03 2.12 11.69
N TRP A 109 -6.30 3.15 11.25
CA TRP A 109 -6.20 3.42 9.82
C TRP A 109 -5.32 2.35 9.19
N GLN A 110 -5.66 1.95 7.97
CA GLN A 110 -4.85 0.97 7.25
C GLN A 110 -4.80 1.38 5.80
N TRP A 111 -3.60 1.29 5.23
CA TRP A 111 -3.39 1.63 3.83
C TRP A 111 -2.20 0.86 3.31
N ARG A 112 -2.02 0.93 1.98
CA ARG A 112 -0.92 0.24 1.34
C ARG A 112 0.02 1.24 0.71
N GLU A 113 1.31 1.09 0.98
CA GLU A 113 2.36 1.88 0.36
C GLU A 113 3.24 0.93 -0.43
N GLY A 114 3.12 0.96 -1.77
CA GLY A 114 3.84 0.00 -2.57
C GLY A 114 3.45 -1.42 -2.22
N ASP A 115 4.38 -2.20 -1.76
CA ASP A 115 4.12 -3.58 -1.38
C ASP A 115 3.98 -3.77 0.12
N THR A 116 3.94 -2.69 0.87
CA THR A 116 3.90 -2.73 2.32
C THR A 116 2.58 -2.20 2.84
N TRP A 117 2.00 -2.91 3.78
CA TRP A 117 0.81 -2.44 4.48
C TRP A 117 1.23 -1.61 5.68
N LYS A 118 0.58 -0.46 5.82
CA LYS A 118 0.83 0.46 6.93
C LYS A 118 -0.43 0.64 7.73
N ASN A 119 -0.27 0.99 8.98
CA ASN A 119 -1.43 1.29 9.82
C ASN A 119 -1.06 2.34 10.84
N GLU A 120 -2.09 2.98 11.37
CA GLU A 120 -1.93 3.96 12.42
C GLU A 120 -3.05 3.79 13.42
N TYR A 121 -2.70 3.68 14.68
CA TYR A 121 -3.65 3.52 15.78
C TYR A 121 -4.58 4.72 15.86
N ILE A 122 -5.86 4.47 16.12
CA ILE A 122 -6.84 5.53 16.30
C ILE A 122 -7.34 5.55 17.73
N ALA A 123 -8.00 4.47 18.16
CA ALA A 123 -8.69 4.47 19.45
C ALA A 123 -9.09 3.05 19.80
N PRO A 124 -9.33 2.77 21.05
CA PRO A 124 -9.87 1.46 21.43
C PRO A 124 -11.33 1.35 21.04
N VAL A 125 -11.74 0.13 20.74
CA VAL A 125 -13.16 -0.16 20.56
C VAL A 125 -13.77 -0.21 21.97
N ASN A 126 -14.87 0.52 22.14
CA ASN A 126 -15.54 0.50 23.42
C ASN A 126 -16.02 -0.91 23.74
N PRO A 127 -15.70 -1.43 24.91
CA PRO A 127 -16.22 -2.73 25.26
C PRO A 127 -17.73 -2.66 25.42
N GLN A 128 -18.40 -3.67 24.92
CA GLN A 128 -19.84 -3.79 25.08
C GLN A 128 -20.12 -4.58 26.33
N GLU A 129 -21.00 -4.06 27.14
CA GLU A 129 -21.34 -4.71 28.40
C GLU A 129 -22.32 -5.83 28.26
#